data_193e68881a4aa601d264c33e05d0af30
#
_entry.id   193e68881a4aa601d264c33e05d0af30
#
_cell.length_a   1.000
_cell.length_b   1.000
_cell.length_c   1.000
_cell.angle_alpha   90.00
_cell.angle_beta   90.00
_cell.angle_gamma   90.00
#
_symmetry.space_group_name_H-M   'P 1'
#
loop_
_entity.id
_entity.type
_entity.pdbx_description
1 polymer ?
#
loop_
_entity_poly.entity_id
_entity_poly.type
_entity_poly.pdbx_seq_one_letter_code
_entity_poly.pdbx_strand_id
1 'polypeptide(L)'
;MPRASTAANPRDYRKDAARHIYDINKERIYGGKLPPVLYAVGTLQVNLDAQGKVLSMHWMRAPQHAPEVIAEIERTVLTASPFPAATQLGPVTWTDTWLWDKSGRFQLDTLTEGQLQGD
;
A
#
# COMPACT_ATOMS: atom_id res chain seq x y z
N MET A 1 -13.00 -13.86 -0.06
CA MET A 1 -13.48 -12.51 0.31
C MET A 1 -12.72 -11.99 1.51
N PRO A 2 -12.16 -10.80 1.45
CA PRO A 2 -11.51 -10.23 2.63
C PRO A 2 -12.55 -9.84 3.68
N ARG A 3 -12.11 -9.82 4.94
CA ARG A 3 -12.96 -9.35 6.02
C ARG A 3 -13.31 -7.87 5.77
N ALA A 4 -14.56 -7.49 6.03
CA ALA A 4 -14.97 -6.11 5.91
C ALA A 4 -14.26 -5.23 6.96
N SER A 5 -14.04 -3.96 6.62
CA SER A 5 -13.48 -2.98 7.52
C SER A 5 -14.60 -2.25 8.25
N THR A 6 -14.44 -2.07 9.56
CA THR A 6 -15.35 -1.29 10.39
C THR A 6 -14.82 0.11 10.69
N ALA A 7 -13.79 0.54 9.97
CA ALA A 7 -13.19 1.85 10.16
C ALA A 7 -14.24 2.96 10.00
N ALA A 8 -14.20 3.97 10.89
CA ALA A 8 -15.15 5.06 10.91
C ALA A 8 -14.67 6.29 10.10
N ASN A 9 -13.42 6.27 9.62
CA ASN A 9 -12.85 7.35 8.84
C ASN A 9 -11.74 6.81 7.92
N PRO A 10 -11.36 7.55 6.86
CA PRO A 10 -10.33 7.08 5.92
C PRO A 10 -8.97 6.81 6.56
N ARG A 11 -8.61 7.56 7.59
CA ARG A 11 -7.33 7.37 8.28
C ARG A 11 -7.24 6.00 8.93
N ASP A 12 -8.31 5.57 9.60
CA ASP A 12 -8.35 4.24 10.22
C ASP A 12 -8.45 3.15 9.17
N TYR A 13 -9.14 3.41 8.06
CA TYR A 13 -9.23 2.46 6.96
C TYR A 13 -7.86 2.12 6.37
N ARG A 14 -6.92 3.05 6.39
CA ARG A 14 -5.57 2.82 5.85
C ARG A 14 -4.91 1.58 6.45
N LYS A 15 -5.10 1.34 7.74
CA LYS A 15 -4.53 0.17 8.42
C LYS A 15 -5.08 -1.12 7.84
N ASP A 16 -6.38 -1.16 7.59
CA ASP A 16 -7.04 -2.36 7.06
C ASP A 16 -6.61 -2.62 5.62
N ALA A 17 -6.52 -1.56 4.80
CA ALA A 17 -6.06 -1.70 3.42
C ALA A 17 -4.60 -2.13 3.35
N ALA A 18 -3.73 -1.52 4.15
CA ALA A 18 -2.30 -1.87 4.18
C ALA A 18 -2.11 -3.30 4.66
N ARG A 19 -2.86 -3.72 5.69
CA ARG A 19 -2.80 -5.10 6.19
C ARG A 19 -3.25 -6.09 5.13
N HIS A 20 -4.24 -5.74 4.34
CA HIS A 20 -4.71 -6.59 3.25
C HIS A 20 -3.57 -6.83 2.23
N ILE A 21 -2.83 -5.78 1.87
CA ILE A 21 -1.66 -5.93 0.99
C ILE A 21 -0.62 -6.85 1.65
N TYR A 22 -0.32 -6.65 2.93
CA TYR A 22 0.67 -7.47 3.64
C TYR A 22 0.26 -8.93 3.69
N ASP A 23 -1.00 -9.20 3.96
CA ASP A 23 -1.49 -10.57 4.08
C ASP A 23 -1.38 -11.35 2.77
N ILE A 24 -1.65 -10.69 1.65
CA ILE A 24 -1.58 -11.30 0.32
C ILE A 24 -0.13 -11.42 -0.18
N ASN A 25 0.77 -10.54 0.29
CA ASN A 25 2.13 -10.41 -0.23
C ASN A 25 3.19 -10.72 0.84
N LYS A 26 2.93 -11.66 1.74
CA LYS A 26 3.82 -11.94 2.88
C LYS A 26 5.28 -12.10 2.49
N GLU A 27 5.54 -12.81 1.39
CA GLU A 27 6.91 -13.09 0.94
C GLU A 27 7.60 -11.87 0.33
N ARG A 28 6.83 -10.85 -0.02
CA ARG A 28 7.35 -9.63 -0.63
C ARG A 28 7.50 -8.49 0.36
N ILE A 29 7.09 -8.70 1.61
CA ILE A 29 7.19 -7.68 2.65
C ILE A 29 8.60 -7.73 3.25
N TYR A 30 9.24 -6.55 3.33
CA TYR A 30 10.54 -6.44 3.96
C TYR A 30 10.40 -6.62 5.47
N GLY A 31 11.09 -7.58 6.05
CA GLY A 31 11.02 -7.84 7.49
C GLY A 31 11.95 -6.93 8.28
N GLY A 32 11.44 -6.37 9.39
CA GLY A 32 12.21 -5.51 10.27
C GLY A 32 12.37 -4.09 9.73
N LYS A 33 13.34 -3.36 10.28
CA LYS A 33 13.61 -2.00 9.83
C LYS A 33 14.24 -1.99 8.45
N LEU A 34 13.78 -1.05 7.63
CA LEU A 34 14.29 -0.88 6.27
C LEU A 34 15.74 -0.37 6.30
N PRO A 35 16.54 -0.65 5.24
CA PRO A 35 17.89 -0.12 5.15
C PRO A 35 17.88 1.40 5.01
N PRO A 36 19.01 2.07 5.27
CA PRO A 36 19.06 3.54 5.26
C PRO A 36 18.82 4.15 3.88
N VAL A 37 19.08 3.40 2.81
CA VAL A 37 18.85 3.87 1.44
C VAL A 37 17.83 2.98 0.79
N LEU A 38 16.71 3.57 0.34
CA LEU A 38 15.66 2.86 -0.38
C LEU A 38 15.85 3.05 -1.87
N TYR A 39 15.49 2.02 -2.64
CA TYR A 39 15.57 2.08 -4.09
C TYR A 39 14.52 3.04 -4.68
N ALA A 40 13.29 2.99 -4.16
CA ALA A 40 12.20 3.81 -4.67
C ALA A 40 11.20 4.11 -3.56
N VAL A 41 10.65 5.32 -3.58
CA VAL A 41 9.59 5.76 -2.66
C VAL A 41 8.53 6.45 -3.48
N GLY A 42 7.27 6.08 -3.26
CA GLY A 42 6.16 6.71 -3.98
C GLY A 42 4.90 6.73 -3.15
N THR A 43 4.07 7.74 -3.37
CA THR A 43 2.79 7.88 -2.69
C THR A 43 1.67 7.72 -3.68
N LEU A 44 0.81 6.74 -3.45
CA LEU A 44 -0.27 6.35 -4.35
C LEU A 44 -1.62 6.51 -3.66
N GLN A 45 -2.58 7.09 -4.38
CA GLN A 45 -3.98 7.08 -3.98
C GLN A 45 -4.70 5.98 -4.75
N VAL A 46 -5.46 5.18 -4.04
CA VAL A 46 -6.29 4.11 -4.61
C VAL A 46 -7.74 4.42 -4.30
N ASN A 47 -8.55 4.61 -5.32
CA ASN A 47 -9.97 4.87 -5.16
C ASN A 47 -10.73 3.55 -5.19
N LEU A 48 -11.45 3.27 -4.11
CA LEU A 48 -12.18 2.01 -3.92
C LEU A 48 -13.69 2.29 -3.88
N ASP A 49 -14.46 1.36 -4.45
CA ASP A 49 -15.91 1.44 -4.32
C ASP A 49 -16.38 0.90 -2.96
N ALA A 50 -17.68 0.92 -2.73
CA ALA A 50 -18.24 0.49 -1.45
C ALA A 50 -17.97 -0.98 -1.13
N GLN A 51 -17.67 -1.79 -2.14
CA GLN A 51 -17.34 -3.21 -1.96
C GLN A 51 -15.83 -3.48 -1.91
N GLY A 52 -15.02 -2.44 -1.94
CA GLY A 52 -13.56 -2.57 -1.89
C GLY A 52 -12.90 -2.80 -3.25
N LYS A 53 -13.66 -2.70 -4.33
CA LYS A 53 -13.11 -2.89 -5.67
C LYS A 53 -12.32 -1.66 -6.10
N VAL A 54 -11.16 -1.88 -6.71
CA VAL A 54 -10.32 -0.79 -7.22
C VAL A 54 -10.99 -0.15 -8.43
N LEU A 55 -11.25 1.15 -8.33
CA LEU A 55 -11.85 1.94 -9.42
C LEU A 55 -10.78 2.64 -10.23
N SER A 56 -9.80 3.24 -9.56
CA SER A 56 -8.74 4.00 -10.20
C SER A 56 -7.58 4.21 -9.23
N MET A 57 -6.44 4.62 -9.79
CA MET A 57 -5.25 4.93 -9.01
C MET A 57 -4.68 6.26 -9.48
N HIS A 58 -4.11 7.02 -8.56
CA HIS A 58 -3.47 8.29 -8.87
C HIS A 58 -2.18 8.43 -8.07
N TRP A 59 -1.06 8.63 -8.77
CA TRP A 59 0.23 8.87 -8.11
C TRP A 59 0.31 10.31 -7.66
N MET A 60 0.38 10.53 -6.35
CA MET A 60 0.69 11.84 -5.81
C MET A 60 2.18 12.14 -5.98
N ARG A 61 2.99 11.10 -5.83
CA ARG A 61 4.43 11.17 -6.04
C ARG A 61 4.88 9.82 -6.59
N ALA A 62 5.28 9.82 -7.86
CA ALA A 62 5.73 8.60 -8.51
C ALA A 62 7.26 8.51 -8.47
N PRO A 63 7.84 7.32 -8.24
CA PRO A 63 9.29 7.13 -8.34
C PRO A 63 9.70 7.05 -9.82
N GLN A 64 9.83 8.20 -10.47
CA GLN A 64 10.00 8.29 -11.93
C GLN A 64 11.28 7.63 -12.43
N HIS A 65 12.31 7.52 -11.58
CA HIS A 65 13.56 6.83 -11.94
C HIS A 65 13.39 5.31 -12.01
N ALA A 66 12.27 4.77 -11.53
CA ALA A 66 12.03 3.34 -11.44
C ALA A 66 10.65 2.99 -12.02
N PRO A 67 10.45 3.13 -13.35
CA PRO A 67 9.15 2.82 -13.96
C PRO A 67 8.73 1.37 -13.75
N GLU A 68 9.69 0.44 -13.61
CA GLU A 68 9.38 -0.96 -13.30
C GLU A 68 8.75 -1.11 -11.92
N VAL A 69 9.14 -0.27 -10.95
CA VAL A 69 8.52 -0.28 -9.61
C VAL A 69 7.12 0.29 -9.67
N ILE A 70 6.91 1.38 -10.44
CA ILE A 70 5.57 1.94 -10.64
C ILE A 70 4.63 0.86 -11.16
N ALA A 71 5.03 0.15 -12.21
CA ALA A 71 4.22 -0.91 -12.81
C ALA A 71 3.96 -2.04 -11.83
N GLU A 72 4.96 -2.42 -11.04
CA GLU A 72 4.85 -3.51 -10.07
C GLU A 72 3.88 -3.16 -8.94
N ILE A 73 3.94 -1.92 -8.43
CA ILE A 73 3.02 -1.45 -7.40
C ILE A 73 1.58 -1.45 -7.91
N GLU A 74 1.37 -0.94 -9.13
CA GLU A 74 0.03 -0.91 -9.71
C GLU A 74 -0.52 -2.32 -9.89
N ARG A 75 0.31 -3.25 -10.35
CA ARG A 75 -0.10 -4.65 -10.49
C ARG A 75 -0.43 -5.27 -9.14
N THR A 76 0.37 -4.98 -8.11
CA THR A 76 0.14 -5.48 -6.76
C THR A 76 -1.21 -5.02 -6.23
N VAL A 77 -1.55 -3.75 -6.44
CA VAL A 77 -2.84 -3.20 -6.01
C VAL A 77 -4.00 -3.85 -6.77
N LEU A 78 -3.89 -3.95 -8.09
CA LEU A 78 -4.96 -4.54 -8.90
C LEU A 78 -5.18 -6.02 -8.56
N THR A 79 -4.11 -6.77 -8.34
CA THR A 79 -4.19 -8.18 -7.96
C THR A 79 -4.85 -8.36 -6.59
N ALA A 80 -4.70 -7.40 -5.70
CA ALA A 80 -5.27 -7.46 -4.36
C ALA A 80 -6.76 -7.08 -4.31
N SER A 81 -7.31 -6.55 -5.39
CA SER A 81 -8.74 -6.17 -5.45
C SER A 81 -9.62 -7.42 -5.38
N PRO A 82 -10.72 -7.46 -4.61
CA PRO A 82 -11.21 -6.36 -3.78
C PRO A 82 -10.48 -6.25 -2.44
N PHE A 83 -10.40 -5.02 -1.95
CA PHE A 83 -9.93 -4.72 -0.60
C PHE A 83 -11.07 -4.91 0.39
N PRO A 84 -10.81 -4.85 1.71
CA PRO A 84 -11.91 -4.89 2.68
C PRO A 84 -12.92 -3.80 2.39
N ALA A 85 -14.21 -4.19 2.34
CA ALA A 85 -15.29 -3.23 2.13
C ALA A 85 -15.41 -2.32 3.35
N ALA A 86 -15.39 -1.00 3.12
CA ALA A 86 -15.52 -0.01 4.20
C ALA A 86 -17.00 0.19 4.53
N THR A 87 -17.54 -0.67 5.38
CA THR A 87 -18.98 -0.72 5.63
C THR A 87 -19.56 0.56 6.21
N GLN A 88 -18.77 1.35 6.93
CA GLN A 88 -19.22 2.61 7.51
C GLN A 88 -18.92 3.82 6.62
N LEU A 89 -18.05 3.68 5.64
CA LEU A 89 -17.62 4.80 4.81
C LEU A 89 -18.20 4.76 3.39
N GLY A 90 -18.51 3.56 2.88
CA GLY A 90 -18.85 3.38 1.48
C GLY A 90 -17.59 3.51 0.62
N PRO A 91 -17.68 4.23 -0.53
CA PRO A 91 -16.47 4.47 -1.34
C PRO A 91 -15.43 5.24 -0.53
N VAL A 92 -14.17 4.84 -0.68
CA VAL A 92 -13.08 5.43 0.10
C VAL A 92 -11.82 5.54 -0.76
N THR A 93 -11.01 6.55 -0.50
CA THR A 93 -9.69 6.70 -1.10
C THR A 93 -8.65 6.30 -0.06
N TRP A 94 -7.82 5.31 -0.42
CA TRP A 94 -6.71 4.87 0.40
C TRP A 94 -5.42 5.47 -0.15
N THR A 95 -4.74 6.26 0.68
CA THR A 95 -3.47 6.88 0.33
C THR A 95 -2.37 6.29 1.20
N ASP A 96 -1.31 5.79 0.58
CA ASP A 96 -0.18 5.26 1.32
C ASP A 96 1.12 5.50 0.56
N THR A 97 2.22 5.45 1.30
CA THR A 97 3.56 5.59 0.71
C THR A 97 4.20 4.21 0.67
N TRP A 98 4.71 3.85 -0.50
CA TRP A 98 5.38 2.57 -0.75
C TRP A 98 6.88 2.78 -0.60
N LEU A 99 7.47 2.02 0.31
CA LEU A 99 8.89 2.09 0.65
C LEU A 99 9.56 0.85 0.07
N TRP A 100 10.23 1.01 -1.08
CA TRP A 100 10.66 -0.11 -1.91
C TRP A 100 12.16 -0.33 -1.81
N ASP A 101 12.55 -1.53 -1.36
CA ASP A 101 13.96 -1.92 -1.29
C ASP A 101 14.46 -2.47 -2.63
N LYS A 102 15.75 -2.39 -2.85
CA LYS A 102 16.37 -2.91 -4.08
C LYS A 102 16.16 -4.41 -4.27
N SER A 103 15.85 -5.14 -3.21
CA SER A 103 15.54 -6.57 -3.27
C SER A 103 14.18 -6.86 -3.93
N GLY A 104 13.34 -5.84 -4.13
CA GLY A 104 11.97 -6.00 -4.57
C GLY A 104 10.98 -6.19 -3.43
N ARG A 105 11.48 -6.23 -2.19
CA ARG A 105 10.61 -6.23 -1.01
C ARG A 105 10.30 -4.82 -0.59
N PHE A 106 9.17 -4.64 0.08
CA PHE A 106 8.67 -3.31 0.42
C PHE A 106 7.98 -3.29 1.76
N GLN A 107 7.75 -2.07 2.25
CA GLN A 107 6.81 -1.80 3.34
C GLN A 107 5.91 -0.65 2.93
N LEU A 108 4.72 -0.61 3.51
CA LEU A 108 3.82 0.53 3.40
C LEU A 108 4.04 1.42 4.63
N ASP A 109 4.03 2.72 4.43
CA ASP A 109 4.30 3.66 5.51
C ASP A 109 3.36 3.47 6.70
N THR A 110 2.11 3.14 6.43
CA THR A 110 1.11 2.89 7.48
C THR A 110 1.53 1.79 8.45
N LEU A 111 2.26 0.77 7.97
CA LEU A 111 2.69 -0.38 8.77
C LEU A 111 4.21 -0.51 8.84
N THR A 112 4.93 0.56 8.55
CA THR A 112 6.40 0.47 8.53
C THR A 112 6.97 0.22 9.92
N GLU A 113 8.07 -0.54 9.94
CA GLU A 113 8.84 -0.79 11.16
C GLU A 113 9.97 0.22 11.32
N GLY A 114 10.01 1.22 10.46
CA GLY A 114 11.01 2.25 10.49
C GLY A 114 12.20 1.95 9.60
N GLN A 115 13.21 2.77 9.69
CA GLN A 115 14.38 2.71 8.85
C GLN A 115 15.63 2.79 9.70
N LEU A 116 16.63 1.97 9.36
CA LEU A 116 17.94 2.06 10.01
C LEU A 116 18.58 3.39 9.65
N GLN A 117 19.37 3.95 10.59
CA GLN A 117 20.08 5.18 10.32
C GLN A 117 21.36 4.87 9.58
N GLY A 118 21.63 5.66 8.53
CA GLY A 118 22.89 5.59 7.82
C GLY A 118 23.96 6.36 8.58
N ASP A 119 25.22 6.01 8.33
CA ASP A 119 26.38 6.70 8.91
C ASP A 119 26.67 8.02 8.17
#